data_9046744b9dc7449aa17073076cdc405c
#
_entry.id   9046744b9dc7449aa17073076cdc405c
#
_cell.length_a   1.000
_cell.length_b   1.000
_cell.length_c   1.000
_cell.angle_alpha   90.00
_cell.angle_beta   90.00
_cell.angle_gamma   90.00
#
_symmetry.space_group_name_H-M   'P 1'
#
loop_
_entity.id
_entity.type
_entity.pdbx_description
1 polymer ?
#
loop_
_entity_poly.entity_id
_entity_poly.type
_entity_poly.pdbx_seq_one_letter_code
_entity_poly.pdbx_strand_id
1 'polypeptide(L)'
;MNLFSRAGLANLLIGKSIAEALLVTTVAAGFYLSTTNPSLRGWLDHADAQIISGWAVDDDNSGRRVEVQLFIDDQFIEQRAANEFRPDVRQAGRAADDWHGFIFKTPPLSPGEHQASVYLLHRGASPSRRTLQIIGKPLRFTVRLAPIQ
;
A
#
# COMPACT_ATOMS: atom_id res chain seq x y z
N MET A 1 50.68 -25.80 27.46
CA MET A 1 49.36 -26.09 28.05
C MET A 1 48.31 -25.79 27.01
N ASN A 2 47.86 -26.80 26.18
CA ASN A 2 46.88 -26.59 25.11
C ASN A 2 45.49 -26.57 25.73
N LEU A 3 44.95 -25.37 25.90
CA LEU A 3 43.66 -25.12 26.59
C LEU A 3 42.41 -25.54 25.76
N PHE A 4 42.58 -25.89 24.50
CA PHE A 4 41.48 -26.37 23.69
C PHE A 4 41.87 -27.59 22.86
N SER A 5 41.16 -28.71 23.06
CA SER A 5 41.24 -29.82 22.13
C SER A 5 40.68 -29.38 20.76
N ARG A 6 41.16 -29.98 19.65
CA ARG A 6 40.65 -29.70 18.29
C ARG A 6 39.13 -29.86 18.19
N ALA A 7 38.56 -30.81 18.93
CA ALA A 7 37.12 -31.01 19.02
C ALA A 7 36.39 -29.86 19.74
N GLY A 8 36.98 -29.30 20.80
CA GLY A 8 36.42 -28.17 21.52
C GLY A 8 36.36 -26.89 20.65
N LEU A 9 37.43 -26.66 19.87
CA LEU A 9 37.47 -25.51 18.95
C LEU A 9 36.44 -25.64 17.80
N ALA A 10 36.30 -26.85 17.23
CA ALA A 10 35.30 -27.12 16.19
C ALA A 10 33.87 -26.91 16.70
N ASN A 11 33.54 -27.40 17.90
CA ASN A 11 32.23 -27.23 18.52
C ASN A 11 31.92 -25.74 18.80
N LEU A 12 32.93 -24.98 19.23
CA LEU A 12 32.75 -23.53 19.45
C LEU A 12 32.51 -22.79 18.15
N LEU A 13 33.20 -23.11 17.07
CA LEU A 13 33.01 -22.51 15.75
C LEU A 13 31.63 -22.86 15.16
N ILE A 14 31.22 -24.13 15.28
CA ILE A 14 29.90 -24.58 14.83
C ILE A 14 28.80 -23.87 15.63
N GLY A 15 28.93 -23.82 16.96
CA GLY A 15 27.96 -23.12 17.81
C GLY A 15 27.84 -21.65 17.48
N LYS A 16 28.97 -20.97 17.22
CA LYS A 16 28.97 -19.56 16.79
C LYS A 16 28.27 -19.40 15.45
N SER A 17 28.58 -20.21 14.46
CA SER A 17 27.96 -20.13 13.13
C SER A 17 26.45 -20.36 13.17
N ILE A 18 25.97 -21.29 13.98
CA ILE A 18 24.55 -21.54 14.19
C ILE A 18 23.88 -20.32 14.84
N ALA A 19 24.47 -19.73 15.87
CA ALA A 19 23.93 -18.56 16.54
C ALA A 19 23.83 -17.34 15.60
N GLU A 20 24.85 -17.10 14.77
CA GLU A 20 24.85 -16.04 13.77
C GLU A 20 23.77 -16.27 12.70
N ALA A 21 23.65 -17.51 12.22
CA ALA A 21 22.60 -17.86 11.24
C ALA A 21 21.19 -17.65 11.81
N LEU A 22 20.96 -18.07 13.06
CA LEU A 22 19.66 -17.84 13.73
C LEU A 22 19.38 -16.36 13.92
N LEU A 23 20.38 -15.57 14.33
CA LEU A 23 20.23 -14.13 14.50
C LEU A 23 19.85 -13.45 13.18
N VAL A 24 20.59 -13.73 12.10
CA VAL A 24 20.32 -13.16 10.78
C VAL A 24 18.92 -13.55 10.28
N THR A 25 18.54 -14.83 10.45
CA THR A 25 17.22 -15.32 10.04
C THR A 25 16.11 -14.64 10.84
N THR A 26 16.29 -14.47 12.15
CA THR A 26 15.29 -13.80 13.01
C THR A 26 15.12 -12.32 12.63
N VAL A 27 16.24 -11.62 12.40
CA VAL A 27 16.20 -10.21 11.97
C VAL A 27 15.57 -10.09 10.59
N ALA A 28 15.93 -10.95 9.64
CA ALA A 28 15.35 -10.96 8.29
C ALA A 28 13.86 -11.28 8.32
N ALA A 29 13.41 -12.25 9.12
CA ALA A 29 12.01 -12.60 9.31
C ALA A 29 11.24 -11.44 9.96
N GLY A 30 11.79 -10.80 10.99
CA GLY A 30 11.20 -9.62 11.63
C GLY A 30 11.04 -8.46 10.65
N PHE A 31 12.06 -8.20 9.84
CA PHE A 31 12.00 -7.19 8.80
C PHE A 31 10.95 -7.52 7.71
N TYR A 32 10.94 -8.77 7.26
CA TYR A 32 9.96 -9.25 6.28
C TYR A 32 8.53 -9.08 6.81
N LEU A 33 8.23 -9.51 8.02
CA LEU A 33 6.91 -9.40 8.63
C LEU A 33 6.49 -7.94 8.83
N SER A 34 7.40 -7.05 9.21
CA SER A 34 7.10 -5.62 9.38
C SER A 34 6.83 -4.89 8.07
N THR A 35 7.36 -5.37 6.95
CA THR A 35 7.17 -4.75 5.63
C THR A 35 5.97 -5.34 4.86
N THR A 36 5.55 -6.56 5.20
CA THR A 36 4.47 -7.27 4.47
C THR A 36 3.08 -7.12 5.10
N ASN A 37 2.96 -6.48 6.25
CA ASN A 37 1.66 -6.20 6.87
C ASN A 37 1.37 -4.69 6.88
N PRO A 38 1.01 -4.11 5.73
CA PRO A 38 0.72 -2.70 5.65
C PRO A 38 -0.55 -2.40 6.44
N SER A 39 -0.47 -1.43 7.37
CA SER A 39 -1.64 -0.94 8.11
C SER A 39 -2.64 -0.22 7.21
N LEU A 40 -2.21 0.20 6.01
CA LEU A 40 -3.05 0.86 5.04
C LEU A 40 -3.71 -0.17 4.12
N ARG A 41 -5.03 -0.14 4.05
CA ARG A 41 -5.84 -0.97 3.14
C ARG A 41 -6.76 -0.10 2.31
N GLY A 42 -7.13 -0.57 1.14
CA GLY A 42 -8.05 0.12 0.27
C GLY A 42 -8.41 -0.70 -0.96
N TRP A 43 -9.33 -0.17 -1.73
CA TRP A 43 -9.75 -0.75 -2.99
C TRP A 43 -10.19 0.32 -3.98
N LEU A 44 -9.86 0.13 -5.24
CA LEU A 44 -10.34 0.92 -6.36
C LEU A 44 -11.56 0.21 -6.93
N ASP A 45 -12.76 0.77 -6.67
CA ASP A 45 -14.03 0.13 -7.01
C ASP A 45 -14.45 0.41 -8.44
N HIS A 46 -14.19 1.64 -8.92
CA HIS A 46 -14.70 2.13 -10.19
C HIS A 46 -13.72 3.08 -10.87
N ALA A 47 -13.63 2.97 -12.19
CA ALA A 47 -12.90 3.90 -13.04
C ALA A 47 -13.59 4.00 -14.41
N ASP A 48 -13.96 5.22 -14.80
CA ASP A 48 -14.52 5.55 -16.12
C ASP A 48 -14.07 6.94 -16.59
N ALA A 49 -14.63 7.39 -17.71
CA ALA A 49 -14.32 8.70 -18.30
C ALA A 49 -14.83 9.89 -17.46
N GLN A 50 -15.58 9.68 -16.38
CA GLN A 50 -16.16 10.73 -15.55
C GLN A 50 -15.61 10.73 -14.14
N ILE A 51 -15.54 9.54 -13.51
CA ILE A 51 -15.14 9.40 -12.12
C ILE A 51 -14.25 8.16 -11.90
N ILE A 52 -13.39 8.28 -10.90
CA ILE A 52 -12.57 7.20 -10.38
C ILE A 52 -12.79 7.20 -8.87
N SER A 53 -13.25 6.07 -8.31
CA SER A 53 -13.66 6.02 -6.91
C SER A 53 -13.28 4.72 -6.23
N GLY A 54 -13.19 4.80 -4.90
CA GLY A 54 -12.85 3.68 -4.04
C GLY A 54 -12.87 4.06 -2.57
N TRP A 55 -12.14 3.31 -1.76
CA TRP A 55 -12.02 3.55 -0.33
C TRP A 55 -10.61 3.23 0.16
N ALA A 56 -10.21 3.85 1.29
CA ALA A 56 -8.92 3.64 1.93
C ALA A 56 -9.03 3.82 3.45
N VAL A 57 -8.42 2.90 4.22
CA VAL A 57 -8.42 2.87 5.68
C VAL A 57 -7.02 2.65 6.23
N ASP A 58 -6.80 3.14 7.45
CA ASP A 58 -5.62 2.89 8.24
C ASP A 58 -6.03 2.02 9.45
N ASP A 59 -5.60 0.75 9.47
CA ASP A 59 -5.95 -0.19 10.52
C ASP A 59 -5.32 0.16 11.86
N ASP A 60 -4.16 0.82 11.87
CA ASP A 60 -3.48 1.24 13.09
C ASP A 60 -4.12 2.51 13.69
N ASN A 61 -4.81 3.30 12.85
CA ASN A 61 -5.48 4.52 13.28
C ASN A 61 -6.76 4.75 12.49
N SER A 62 -7.82 4.08 12.92
CA SER A 62 -9.12 4.07 12.25
C SER A 62 -9.81 5.44 12.13
N GLY A 63 -9.43 6.41 12.97
CA GLY A 63 -9.93 7.80 12.87
C GLY A 63 -9.16 8.66 11.86
N ARG A 64 -8.02 8.19 11.37
CA ARG A 64 -7.18 8.92 10.43
C ARG A 64 -7.70 8.77 9.00
N ARG A 65 -7.77 9.90 8.29
CA ARG A 65 -8.06 9.89 6.84
C ARG A 65 -6.77 9.61 6.07
N VAL A 66 -6.82 8.58 5.24
CA VAL A 66 -5.67 8.19 4.41
C VAL A 66 -5.58 9.13 3.22
N GLU A 67 -4.39 9.61 2.91
CA GLU A 67 -4.15 10.36 1.68
C GLU A 67 -3.97 9.38 0.51
N VAL A 68 -4.69 9.63 -0.58
CA VAL A 68 -4.68 8.82 -1.79
C VAL A 68 -4.20 9.67 -2.98
N GLN A 69 -3.45 9.05 -3.87
CA GLN A 69 -2.93 9.67 -5.10
C GLN A 69 -3.44 8.88 -6.30
N LEU A 70 -4.07 9.61 -7.23
CA LEU A 70 -4.50 9.06 -8.51
C LEU A 70 -3.42 9.22 -9.56
N PHE A 71 -3.18 8.16 -10.30
CA PHE A 71 -2.38 8.12 -11.52
C PHE A 71 -3.25 7.58 -12.67
N ILE A 72 -3.12 8.19 -13.84
CA ILE A 72 -3.71 7.69 -15.09
C ILE A 72 -2.56 7.53 -16.07
N ASP A 73 -2.41 6.35 -16.65
CA ASP A 73 -1.32 6.00 -17.58
C ASP A 73 0.06 6.35 -16.99
N ASP A 74 0.25 6.01 -15.71
CA ASP A 74 1.46 6.27 -14.90
C ASP A 74 1.77 7.76 -14.68
N GLN A 75 0.87 8.67 -15.05
CA GLN A 75 1.00 10.10 -14.77
C GLN A 75 0.22 10.48 -13.52
N PHE A 76 0.85 11.23 -12.60
CA PHE A 76 0.20 11.78 -11.42
C PHE A 76 -0.88 12.79 -11.85
N ILE A 77 -2.09 12.63 -11.31
CA ILE A 77 -3.24 13.49 -11.60
C ILE A 77 -3.57 14.37 -10.40
N GLU A 78 -3.90 13.75 -9.27
CA GLU A 78 -4.40 14.47 -8.09
C GLU A 78 -4.10 13.68 -6.80
N GLN A 79 -4.02 14.40 -5.68
CA GLN A 79 -3.97 13.84 -4.33
C GLN A 79 -5.13 14.40 -3.51
N ARG A 80 -5.75 13.53 -2.70
CA ARG A 80 -6.80 13.93 -1.73
C ARG A 80 -6.86 12.99 -0.55
N ALA A 81 -7.56 13.42 0.51
CA ALA A 81 -7.89 12.55 1.62
C ALA A 81 -9.09 11.67 1.29
N ALA A 82 -9.07 10.42 1.76
CA ALA A 82 -10.21 9.51 1.69
C ALA A 82 -11.21 9.88 2.79
N ASN A 83 -12.11 10.79 2.51
CA ASN A 83 -13.10 11.36 3.43
C ASN A 83 -14.53 11.43 2.84
N GLU A 84 -14.81 10.72 1.75
CA GLU A 84 -16.14 10.61 1.19
C GLU A 84 -16.97 9.57 1.96
N PHE A 85 -18.31 9.80 2.00
CA PHE A 85 -19.26 8.98 2.73
C PHE A 85 -19.44 7.59 2.08
N ARG A 86 -19.07 6.52 2.79
CA ARG A 86 -19.10 5.11 2.33
C ARG A 86 -19.56 4.18 3.47
N PRO A 87 -20.86 4.22 3.83
CA PRO A 87 -21.41 3.39 4.90
C PRO A 87 -21.32 1.89 4.61
N ASP A 88 -21.27 1.50 3.34
CA ASP A 88 -21.09 0.12 2.89
C ASP A 88 -19.74 -0.46 3.33
N VAL A 89 -18.68 0.34 3.33
CA VAL A 89 -17.34 -0.07 3.79
C VAL A 89 -17.35 -0.37 5.29
N ARG A 90 -18.01 0.47 6.10
CA ARG A 90 -18.20 0.23 7.53
C ARG A 90 -19.08 -0.97 7.79
N GLN A 91 -20.20 -1.11 7.10
CA GLN A 91 -21.13 -2.24 7.25
C GLN A 91 -20.48 -3.57 6.90
N ALA A 92 -19.52 -3.57 5.95
CA ALA A 92 -18.69 -4.73 5.61
C ALA A 92 -17.59 -5.02 6.65
N GLY A 93 -17.51 -4.26 7.76
CA GLY A 93 -16.50 -4.41 8.81
C GLY A 93 -15.09 -4.02 8.38
N ARG A 94 -14.96 -3.19 7.33
CA ARG A 94 -13.67 -2.79 6.74
C ARG A 94 -13.17 -1.44 7.23
N ALA A 95 -14.04 -0.64 7.84
CA ALA A 95 -13.72 0.68 8.38
C ALA A 95 -14.43 0.90 9.72
N ALA A 96 -13.89 1.79 10.56
CA ALA A 96 -14.46 2.12 11.87
C ALA A 96 -15.64 3.08 11.76
N ASP A 97 -15.65 3.95 10.76
CA ASP A 97 -16.73 4.90 10.49
C ASP A 97 -17.07 4.98 8.99
N ASP A 98 -17.99 5.85 8.61
CA ASP A 98 -18.53 5.93 7.24
C ASP A 98 -17.72 6.82 6.28
N TRP A 99 -16.63 7.45 6.73
CA TRP A 99 -15.94 8.50 5.99
C TRP A 99 -14.55 8.05 5.52
N HIS A 100 -14.49 7.03 4.66
CA HIS A 100 -13.25 6.45 4.16
C HIS A 100 -13.23 6.30 2.62
N GLY A 101 -14.20 6.90 1.94
CA GLY A 101 -14.26 6.92 0.48
C GLY A 101 -13.36 7.96 -0.15
N PHE A 102 -13.08 7.79 -1.43
CA PHE A 102 -12.54 8.82 -2.29
C PHE A 102 -13.23 8.82 -3.66
N ILE A 103 -13.37 10.01 -4.25
CA ILE A 103 -13.89 10.21 -5.60
C ILE A 103 -13.03 11.25 -6.29
N PHE A 104 -12.41 10.88 -7.41
CA PHE A 104 -11.70 11.78 -8.30
C PHE A 104 -12.55 12.04 -9.54
N LYS A 105 -12.52 13.26 -10.04
CA LYS A 105 -13.03 13.56 -11.40
C LYS A 105 -11.97 13.15 -12.40
N THR A 106 -12.34 12.35 -13.40
CA THR A 106 -11.44 12.02 -14.48
C THR A 106 -11.15 13.28 -15.31
N PRO A 107 -9.87 13.65 -15.51
CA PRO A 107 -9.55 14.80 -16.35
C PRO A 107 -9.91 14.51 -17.82
N PRO A 108 -9.98 15.52 -18.67
CA PRO A 108 -10.11 15.31 -20.09
C PRO A 108 -8.96 14.45 -20.63
N LEU A 109 -9.30 13.32 -21.23
CA LEU A 109 -8.34 12.37 -21.80
C LEU A 109 -8.62 12.21 -23.31
N SER A 110 -7.60 11.78 -24.05
CA SER A 110 -7.76 11.39 -25.45
C SER A 110 -8.70 10.18 -25.58
N PRO A 111 -9.42 10.03 -26.71
CA PRO A 111 -10.17 8.79 -26.93
C PRO A 111 -9.22 7.58 -26.98
N GLY A 112 -9.61 6.50 -26.31
CA GLY A 112 -8.81 5.28 -26.25
C GLY A 112 -8.94 4.56 -24.91
N GLU A 113 -8.13 3.54 -24.71
CA GLU A 113 -7.99 2.84 -23.44
C GLU A 113 -7.01 3.56 -22.52
N HIS A 114 -7.40 3.69 -21.27
CA HIS A 114 -6.62 4.29 -20.19
C HIS A 114 -6.59 3.37 -18.99
N GLN A 115 -5.60 3.53 -18.11
CA GLN A 115 -5.44 2.76 -16.90
C GLN A 115 -5.36 3.69 -15.69
N ALA A 116 -6.27 3.50 -14.74
CA ALA A 116 -6.24 4.19 -13.44
C ALA A 116 -5.54 3.34 -12.40
N SER A 117 -4.63 3.94 -11.65
CA SER A 117 -3.94 3.36 -10.49
C SER A 117 -4.07 4.32 -9.32
N VAL A 118 -4.37 3.79 -8.13
CA VAL A 118 -4.42 4.61 -6.92
C VAL A 118 -3.41 4.11 -5.91
N TYR A 119 -2.70 5.04 -5.31
CA TYR A 119 -1.68 4.78 -4.30
C TYR A 119 -2.07 5.42 -2.98
N LEU A 120 -1.85 4.72 -1.88
CA LEU A 120 -1.95 5.25 -0.52
C LEU A 120 -0.62 5.87 -0.14
N LEU A 121 -0.68 7.05 0.47
CA LEU A 121 0.49 7.72 1.00
C LEU A 121 0.70 7.31 2.46
N HIS A 122 1.68 6.46 2.70
CA HIS A 122 2.12 6.11 4.04
C HIS A 122 3.12 7.16 4.55
N ARG A 123 2.79 7.82 5.66
CA ARG A 123 3.70 8.71 6.39
C ARG A 123 4.40 7.89 7.46
N GLY A 124 5.68 7.55 7.25
CA GLY A 124 6.50 6.89 8.25
C GLY A 124 6.71 7.75 9.51
N ALA A 125 7.33 7.18 10.54
CA ALA A 125 7.67 7.86 11.79
C ALA A 125 8.55 9.11 11.59
N SER A 126 9.27 9.22 10.46
CA SER A 126 10.03 10.42 10.06
C SER A 126 9.25 11.22 9.01
N PRO A 127 9.12 12.54 9.15
CA PRO A 127 8.39 13.40 8.21
C PRO A 127 8.90 13.34 6.76
N SER A 128 10.17 12.96 6.58
CA SER A 128 10.84 12.84 5.28
C SER A 128 10.61 11.49 4.59
N ARG A 129 10.10 10.48 5.30
CA ARG A 129 9.92 9.14 4.73
C ARG A 129 8.45 8.96 4.33
N ARG A 130 8.19 9.14 3.04
CA ARG A 130 6.89 8.87 2.42
C ARG A 130 7.04 7.66 1.51
N THR A 131 6.17 6.67 1.67
CA THR A 131 6.10 5.52 0.77
C THR A 131 4.73 5.47 0.13
N LEU A 132 4.70 5.08 -1.14
CA LEU A 132 3.46 4.87 -1.89
C LEU A 132 3.17 3.37 -1.93
N GLN A 133 1.95 3.02 -1.61
CA GLN A 133 1.45 1.65 -1.70
C GLN A 133 0.28 1.63 -2.67
N ILE A 134 0.38 0.83 -3.73
CA ILE A 134 -0.73 0.65 -4.67
C ILE A 134 -1.87 -0.10 -3.98
N ILE A 135 -3.11 0.31 -4.25
CA ILE A 135 -4.30 -0.38 -3.75
C ILE A 135 -5.02 -1.11 -4.88
N GLY A 136 -5.41 -2.35 -4.58
CA GLY A 136 -6.09 -3.19 -5.55
C GLY A 136 -5.27 -3.46 -6.81
N LYS A 137 -5.98 -3.70 -7.90
CA LYS A 137 -5.40 -3.79 -9.25
C LYS A 137 -5.73 -2.52 -10.01
N PRO A 138 -4.83 -2.03 -10.87
CA PRO A 138 -5.18 -0.96 -11.79
C PRO A 138 -6.43 -1.31 -12.61
N LEU A 139 -7.34 -0.35 -12.77
CA LEU A 139 -8.54 -0.53 -13.57
C LEU A 139 -8.37 0.12 -14.95
N ARG A 140 -8.71 -0.64 -15.97
CA ARG A 140 -8.76 -0.13 -17.36
C ARG A 140 -10.14 0.40 -17.66
N PHE A 141 -10.20 1.50 -18.38
CA PHE A 141 -11.44 2.11 -18.86
C PHE A 141 -11.24 2.75 -20.23
N THR A 142 -12.33 2.97 -20.95
CA THR A 142 -12.28 3.51 -22.32
C THR A 142 -12.95 4.87 -22.38
N VAL A 143 -12.24 5.85 -22.92
CA VAL A 143 -12.79 7.16 -23.29
C VAL A 143 -13.23 7.10 -24.74
N ARG A 144 -14.49 7.44 -25.01
CA ARG A 144 -15.06 7.48 -26.36
C ARG A 144 -15.05 8.90 -26.90
N LEU A 145 -14.91 9.05 -28.22
CA LEU A 145 -15.18 10.31 -28.89
C LEU A 145 -16.62 10.75 -28.62
N ALA A 146 -16.79 12.00 -28.22
CA ALA A 146 -18.13 12.59 -28.20
C ALA A 146 -18.72 12.53 -29.62
N PRO A 147 -19.99 12.10 -29.79
CA PRO A 147 -20.63 12.15 -31.11
C PRO A 147 -20.61 13.58 -31.60
N ILE A 148 -20.18 13.80 -32.84
CA ILE A 148 -20.25 15.09 -33.53
C ILE A 148 -21.72 15.38 -33.74
N GLN A 149 -22.23 16.41 -33.09
CA GLN A 149 -23.57 16.95 -33.33
C GLN A 149 -23.57 17.84 -34.57
#